data_a2334863aa1b5d777011bbd718f31368
#
_entry.id   a2334863aa1b5d777011bbd718f31368
#
_cell.length_a   1.000
_cell.length_b   1.000
_cell.length_c   1.000
_cell.angle_alpha   90.00
_cell.angle_beta   90.00
_cell.angle_gamma   90.00
#
_symmetry.space_group_name_H-M   'P 1'
#
loop_
_entity.id
_entity.type
_entity.pdbx_description
1 polymer ?
#
loop_
_entity_poly.entity_id
_entity_poly.type
_entity_poly.pdbx_seq_one_letter_code
_entity_poly.pdbx_strand_id
1 'polypeptide(L)'
;LVTRNPFVPNQTNLNPVRDWCAAEIWGYIWMKGLDYNPLYERDFERIGCYLCASCLASEWRNTSRIYPEMYSDWERYLHDYAKRRGLPPEYIDMGFWRWKVLPPKMRQLAEGLELRMVPEGGDGLSMKMLKGASVCVAGGYSMEAVATVPRNRDFSYVEDSLRTVGEVKYSPEFEIALVRTKYGRARLFGGGQVSVTAADAQSAERMFEKAVKALIRAELCTSCGICARSCPHKAIRIKGGMRVDPAFCTSC
;
A
#
# COMPACT_ATOMS: atom_id res chain seq x y z
N LEU A 1 -7.62 -29.15 16.04
CA LEU A 1 -8.00 -27.93 16.71
C LEU A 1 -8.75 -27.03 15.74
N VAL A 2 -9.98 -26.71 16.10
CA VAL A 2 -10.91 -25.91 15.29
C VAL A 2 -11.10 -24.57 15.97
N THR A 3 -10.88 -23.48 15.25
CA THR A 3 -11.09 -22.12 15.77
C THR A 3 -11.90 -21.28 14.79
N ARG A 4 -12.66 -20.32 15.29
CA ARG A 4 -13.29 -19.31 14.44
C ARG A 4 -12.33 -18.16 14.17
N ASN A 5 -12.31 -17.65 12.94
CA ASN A 5 -11.52 -16.49 12.61
C ASN A 5 -12.19 -15.23 13.21
N PRO A 6 -11.51 -14.46 14.08
CA PRO A 6 -12.11 -13.26 14.69
C PRO A 6 -12.29 -12.11 13.70
N PHE A 7 -11.58 -12.12 12.57
CA PHE A 7 -11.56 -11.04 11.60
C PHE A 7 -12.41 -11.31 10.35
N VAL A 8 -12.79 -12.57 10.11
CA VAL A 8 -13.57 -12.96 8.94
C VAL A 8 -14.81 -13.73 9.39
N PRO A 9 -16.00 -13.13 9.24
CA PRO A 9 -17.26 -13.78 9.62
C PRO A 9 -17.44 -15.11 8.88
N ASN A 10 -17.95 -16.13 9.62
CA ASN A 10 -18.24 -17.46 9.11
C ASN A 10 -17.03 -18.30 8.64
N GLN A 11 -15.81 -17.84 8.88
CA GLN A 11 -14.61 -18.63 8.60
C GLN A 11 -14.25 -19.51 9.80
N THR A 12 -14.08 -20.82 9.53
CA THR A 12 -13.56 -21.79 10.48
C THR A 12 -12.15 -22.19 10.06
N ASN A 13 -11.20 -22.10 10.99
CA ASN A 13 -9.81 -22.51 10.77
C ASN A 13 -9.63 -23.92 11.35
N LEU A 14 -9.06 -24.82 10.55
CA LEU A 14 -8.63 -26.15 10.96
C LEU A 14 -7.11 -26.17 11.05
N ASN A 15 -6.59 -26.55 12.21
CA ASN A 15 -5.15 -26.60 12.47
C ASN A 15 -4.78 -28.00 13.00
N PRO A 16 -4.76 -29.04 12.14
CA PRO A 16 -4.59 -30.43 12.56
C PRO A 16 -3.20 -30.74 13.13
N VAL A 17 -2.17 -30.04 12.64
CA VAL A 17 -0.76 -30.23 13.04
C VAL A 17 -0.20 -29.09 13.88
N ARG A 18 -1.07 -28.30 14.54
CA ARG A 18 -0.65 -27.12 15.29
C ARG A 18 0.39 -27.41 16.37
N ASP A 19 0.25 -28.54 17.04
CA ASP A 19 1.07 -28.88 18.17
C ASP A 19 2.26 -29.79 17.78
N TRP A 20 2.47 -30.02 16.48
CA TRP A 20 3.61 -30.75 15.95
C TRP A 20 4.84 -29.86 15.84
N CYS A 21 5.98 -30.37 16.23
CA CYS A 21 7.26 -29.71 15.92
C CYS A 21 7.72 -30.05 14.48
N ALA A 22 8.71 -29.33 13.99
CA ALA A 22 9.23 -29.52 12.63
C ALA A 22 9.73 -30.95 12.39
N ALA A 23 10.36 -31.58 13.38
CA ALA A 23 10.85 -32.95 13.27
C ALA A 23 9.71 -33.96 13.07
N GLU A 24 8.59 -33.77 13.76
CA GLU A 24 7.41 -34.63 13.61
C GLU A 24 6.78 -34.49 12.23
N ILE A 25 6.71 -33.25 11.71
CA ILE A 25 6.21 -33.00 10.36
C ILE A 25 7.08 -33.69 9.32
N TRP A 26 8.40 -33.52 9.40
CA TRP A 26 9.34 -34.14 8.47
C TRP A 26 9.34 -35.66 8.60
N GLY A 27 9.32 -36.20 9.83
CA GLY A 27 9.19 -37.65 10.07
C GLY A 27 7.93 -38.23 9.44
N TYR A 28 6.80 -37.52 9.54
CA TYR A 28 5.56 -37.96 8.93
C TYR A 28 5.64 -37.91 7.38
N ILE A 29 6.20 -36.86 6.80
CA ILE A 29 6.38 -36.71 5.34
C ILE A 29 7.19 -37.91 4.81
N TRP A 30 8.34 -38.18 5.42
CA TRP A 30 9.22 -39.28 4.99
C TRP A 30 8.60 -40.66 5.23
N MET A 31 7.98 -40.86 6.36
CA MET A 31 7.31 -42.16 6.67
C MET A 31 6.17 -42.46 5.70
N LYS A 32 5.48 -41.44 5.21
CA LYS A 32 4.37 -41.57 4.26
C LYS A 32 4.78 -41.43 2.79
N GLY A 33 6.04 -41.14 2.50
CA GLY A 33 6.52 -40.91 1.14
C GLY A 33 5.81 -39.75 0.44
N LEU A 34 5.49 -38.69 1.19
CA LEU A 34 4.81 -37.51 0.62
C LEU A 34 5.78 -36.63 -0.17
N ASP A 35 5.31 -36.09 -1.28
CA ASP A 35 6.07 -35.12 -2.05
C ASP A 35 6.24 -33.81 -1.27
N TYR A 36 7.41 -33.21 -1.38
CA TYR A 36 7.72 -31.89 -0.81
C TYR A 36 8.58 -31.08 -1.77
N ASN A 37 8.64 -29.76 -1.54
CA ASN A 37 9.38 -28.87 -2.41
C ASN A 37 10.90 -29.13 -2.29
N PRO A 38 11.62 -29.42 -3.41
CA PRO A 38 13.04 -29.74 -3.39
C PRO A 38 13.95 -28.61 -2.91
N LEU A 39 13.46 -27.39 -2.78
CA LEU A 39 14.24 -26.28 -2.20
C LEU A 39 14.55 -26.50 -0.72
N TYR A 40 13.79 -27.32 0.01
CA TYR A 40 14.14 -27.72 1.37
C TYR A 40 15.46 -28.50 1.45
N GLU A 41 15.83 -29.20 0.38
CA GLU A 41 17.12 -29.88 0.27
C GLU A 41 18.28 -28.94 -0.08
N ARG A 42 17.97 -27.66 -0.32
CA ARG A 42 18.91 -26.60 -0.72
C ARG A 42 19.01 -25.49 0.31
N ASP A 43 18.92 -25.83 1.57
CA ASP A 43 19.05 -24.94 2.74
C ASP A 43 17.98 -23.85 2.84
N PHE A 44 16.79 -24.04 2.26
CA PHE A 44 15.64 -23.18 2.52
C PHE A 44 14.84 -23.71 3.71
N GLU A 45 14.62 -22.88 4.72
CA GLU A 45 13.80 -23.22 5.88
C GLU A 45 12.31 -22.93 5.66
N ARG A 46 12.03 -21.92 4.86
CA ARG A 46 10.67 -21.45 4.54
C ARG A 46 10.55 -21.18 3.05
N ILE A 47 9.61 -21.85 2.42
CA ILE A 47 9.34 -21.67 1.00
C ILE A 47 8.00 -20.97 0.83
N GLY A 48 8.03 -19.76 0.33
CA GLY A 48 6.87 -18.93 0.03
C GLY A 48 7.11 -18.10 -1.21
N CYS A 49 6.99 -16.78 -1.09
CA CYS A 49 7.35 -15.88 -2.18
C CYS A 49 8.87 -15.77 -2.31
N TYR A 50 9.41 -15.87 -3.52
CA TYR A 50 10.83 -15.62 -3.73
C TYR A 50 11.14 -14.13 -3.41
N LEU A 51 12.33 -13.88 -2.85
CA LEU A 51 12.77 -12.53 -2.48
C LEU A 51 11.80 -11.77 -1.57
N CYS A 52 11.13 -12.47 -0.70
CA CYS A 52 10.23 -11.90 0.30
C CYS A 52 11.02 -11.06 1.32
N ALA A 53 10.55 -9.86 1.64
CA ALA A 53 11.15 -9.01 2.67
C ALA A 53 11.22 -9.68 4.06
N SER A 54 10.34 -10.66 4.33
CA SER A 54 10.26 -11.39 5.58
C SER A 54 11.11 -12.68 5.61
N CYS A 55 11.82 -13.03 4.53
CA CYS A 55 12.66 -14.21 4.55
C CYS A 55 13.97 -13.98 5.34
N LEU A 56 14.64 -15.05 5.72
CA LEU A 56 15.92 -14.96 6.44
C LEU A 56 17.04 -14.45 5.52
N ALA A 57 18.07 -13.85 6.09
CA ALA A 57 19.24 -13.41 5.31
C ALA A 57 19.98 -14.59 4.65
N SER A 58 19.93 -15.77 5.26
CA SER A 58 20.43 -17.03 4.67
C SER A 58 19.68 -17.40 3.39
N GLU A 59 18.36 -17.26 3.38
CA GLU A 59 17.52 -17.53 2.21
C GLU A 59 17.80 -16.59 1.05
N TRP A 60 18.13 -15.32 1.32
CA TRP A 60 18.59 -14.38 0.32
C TRP A 60 19.92 -14.83 -0.35
N ARG A 61 20.87 -15.25 0.49
CA ARG A 61 22.15 -15.81 -0.01
C ARG A 61 21.92 -17.09 -0.81
N ASN A 62 21.04 -17.96 -0.38
CA ASN A 62 20.69 -19.17 -1.11
C ASN A 62 20.01 -18.85 -2.44
N THR A 63 19.10 -17.85 -2.45
CA THR A 63 18.46 -17.38 -3.69
C THR A 63 19.51 -16.82 -4.68
N SER A 64 20.46 -16.01 -4.22
CA SER A 64 21.51 -15.47 -5.09
C SER A 64 22.41 -16.55 -5.70
N ARG A 65 22.65 -17.64 -4.96
CA ARG A 65 23.44 -18.79 -5.40
C ARG A 65 22.69 -19.68 -6.40
N ILE A 66 21.39 -19.92 -6.17
CA ILE A 66 20.59 -20.88 -6.94
C ILE A 66 19.90 -20.23 -8.12
N TYR A 67 19.47 -18.98 -7.96
CA TYR A 67 18.75 -18.19 -8.95
C TYR A 67 19.41 -16.81 -9.17
N PRO A 68 20.66 -16.74 -9.64
CA PRO A 68 21.44 -15.49 -9.70
C PRO A 68 20.80 -14.43 -10.58
N GLU A 69 20.17 -14.79 -11.68
CA GLU A 69 19.51 -13.83 -12.58
C GLU A 69 18.31 -13.15 -11.90
N MET A 70 17.43 -13.96 -11.30
CA MET A 70 16.27 -13.43 -10.59
C MET A 70 16.68 -12.56 -9.40
N TYR A 71 17.75 -12.93 -8.71
CA TYR A 71 18.28 -12.16 -7.59
C TYR A 71 18.87 -10.83 -8.06
N SER A 72 19.68 -10.82 -9.12
CA SER A 72 20.31 -9.61 -9.63
C SER A 72 19.30 -8.62 -10.21
N ASP A 73 18.23 -9.08 -10.83
CA ASP A 73 17.15 -8.21 -11.31
C ASP A 73 16.44 -7.50 -10.15
N TRP A 74 16.17 -8.24 -9.06
CA TRP A 74 15.56 -7.67 -7.86
C TRP A 74 16.49 -6.71 -7.12
N GLU A 75 17.76 -7.06 -6.96
CA GLU A 75 18.79 -6.23 -6.34
C GLU A 75 18.96 -4.91 -7.12
N ARG A 76 19.05 -4.97 -8.43
CA ARG A 76 19.07 -3.78 -9.30
C ARG A 76 17.86 -2.89 -9.10
N TYR A 77 16.66 -3.49 -9.06
CA TYR A 77 15.43 -2.74 -8.81
C TYR A 77 15.45 -2.02 -7.46
N LEU A 78 15.94 -2.68 -6.40
CA LEU A 78 16.05 -2.08 -5.07
C LEU A 78 17.06 -0.94 -5.03
N HIS A 79 18.24 -1.10 -5.64
CA HIS A 79 19.23 -0.03 -5.73
C HIS A 79 18.74 1.16 -6.56
N ASP A 80 18.05 0.92 -7.66
CA ASP A 80 17.42 1.97 -8.46
C ASP A 80 16.33 2.70 -7.65
N TYR A 81 15.57 1.98 -6.84
CA TYR A 81 14.62 2.58 -5.92
C TYR A 81 15.31 3.48 -4.89
N ALA A 82 16.35 2.98 -4.22
CA ALA A 82 17.10 3.74 -3.22
C ALA A 82 17.71 5.02 -3.84
N LYS A 83 18.32 4.91 -5.01
CA LYS A 83 18.89 6.03 -5.77
C LYS A 83 17.83 7.10 -6.08
N ARG A 84 16.65 6.70 -6.58
CA ARG A 84 15.55 7.64 -6.86
C ARG A 84 15.03 8.33 -5.62
N ARG A 85 15.21 7.72 -4.44
CA ARG A 85 14.76 8.23 -3.15
C ARG A 85 15.84 8.97 -2.37
N GLY A 86 17.04 9.14 -2.93
CA GLY A 86 18.18 9.74 -2.23
C GLY A 86 18.62 8.95 -0.98
N LEU A 87 18.36 7.64 -0.97
CA LEU A 87 18.79 6.74 0.09
C LEU A 87 20.19 6.18 -0.23
N PRO A 88 21.04 5.95 0.78
CA PRO A 88 22.37 5.39 0.57
C PRO A 88 22.31 3.93 0.12
N PRO A 89 23.32 3.41 -0.62
CA PRO A 89 23.35 2.02 -1.06
C PRO A 89 23.23 1.02 0.09
N GLU A 90 23.81 1.34 1.24
CA GLU A 90 23.75 0.55 2.48
C GLU A 90 22.32 0.29 2.95
N TYR A 91 21.38 1.16 2.57
CA TYR A 91 19.96 0.94 2.84
C TYR A 91 19.45 -0.37 2.24
N ILE A 92 19.99 -0.73 1.07
CA ILE A 92 19.69 -2.00 0.40
C ILE A 92 20.63 -3.10 0.89
N ASP A 93 21.94 -2.89 0.88
CA ASP A 93 22.97 -3.90 1.14
C ASP A 93 22.86 -4.50 2.55
N MET A 94 22.50 -3.69 3.53
CA MET A 94 22.28 -4.11 4.92
C MET A 94 20.84 -4.54 5.19
N GLY A 95 19.96 -4.49 4.18
CA GLY A 95 18.58 -4.92 4.28
C GLY A 95 17.67 -4.04 5.12
N PHE A 96 18.00 -2.76 5.34
CA PHE A 96 17.16 -1.83 6.11
C PHE A 96 15.76 -1.65 5.49
N TRP A 97 15.63 -1.75 4.18
CA TRP A 97 14.36 -1.69 3.43
C TRP A 97 13.33 -2.73 3.84
N ARG A 98 13.74 -3.77 4.58
CA ARG A 98 12.89 -4.88 5.00
C ARG A 98 11.93 -4.52 6.14
N TRP A 99 12.17 -3.42 6.83
CA TRP A 99 11.39 -3.03 8.00
C TRP A 99 10.71 -1.68 7.82
N LYS A 100 9.44 -1.62 8.18
CA LYS A 100 8.72 -0.35 8.30
C LYS A 100 9.26 0.47 9.50
N VAL A 101 9.63 -0.21 10.58
CA VAL A 101 10.28 0.37 11.76
C VAL A 101 11.48 -0.51 12.08
N LEU A 102 12.67 0.09 12.11
CA LEU A 102 13.90 -0.66 12.36
C LEU A 102 13.90 -1.29 13.76
N PRO A 103 14.26 -2.59 13.87
CA PRO A 103 14.55 -3.20 15.16
C PRO A 103 15.66 -2.43 15.90
N PRO A 104 15.70 -2.47 17.26
CA PRO A 104 16.65 -1.68 18.05
C PRO A 104 18.11 -1.83 17.61
N LYS A 105 18.58 -3.06 17.37
CA LYS A 105 19.96 -3.32 16.91
C LYS A 105 20.24 -2.75 15.52
N MET A 106 19.28 -2.83 14.60
CA MET A 106 19.44 -2.27 13.25
C MET A 106 19.42 -0.73 13.27
N ARG A 107 18.67 -0.15 14.19
CA ARG A 107 18.67 1.30 14.41
C ARG A 107 20.03 1.77 14.92
N GLN A 108 20.58 1.11 15.94
CA GLN A 108 21.92 1.40 16.46
C GLN A 108 22.99 1.26 15.38
N LEU A 109 22.89 0.26 14.50
CA LEU A 109 23.80 0.10 13.38
C LEU A 109 23.69 1.27 12.39
N ALA A 110 22.48 1.66 12.01
CA ALA A 110 22.25 2.80 11.11
C ALA A 110 22.79 4.13 11.71
N GLU A 111 22.56 4.35 13.00
CA GLU A 111 23.06 5.51 13.75
C GLU A 111 24.60 5.49 13.83
N GLY A 112 25.20 4.35 14.13
CA GLY A 112 26.66 4.19 14.19
C GLY A 112 27.39 4.37 12.85
N LEU A 113 26.68 4.17 11.75
CA LEU A 113 27.17 4.39 10.39
C LEU A 113 26.76 5.78 9.85
N GLU A 114 26.12 6.60 10.65
CA GLU A 114 25.59 7.93 10.26
C GLU A 114 24.73 7.89 8.99
N LEU A 115 24.01 6.78 8.77
CA LEU A 115 23.22 6.59 7.57
C LEU A 115 21.93 7.39 7.60
N ARG A 116 21.69 8.13 6.55
CA ARG A 116 20.42 8.79 6.32
C ARG A 116 19.37 7.79 5.88
N MET A 117 18.43 7.46 6.78
CA MET A 117 17.39 6.44 6.56
C MET A 117 16.06 7.02 6.07
N VAL A 118 15.97 8.34 5.96
CA VAL A 118 14.77 9.04 5.48
C VAL A 118 15.02 9.52 4.07
N PRO A 119 14.12 9.24 3.11
CA PRO A 119 14.25 9.73 1.73
C PRO A 119 14.45 11.26 1.68
N GLU A 120 15.29 11.72 0.79
CA GLU A 120 15.42 13.16 0.51
C GLU A 120 14.15 13.69 -0.13
N GLY A 121 13.75 14.88 0.33
CA GLY A 121 12.56 15.59 -0.17
C GLY A 121 11.31 14.75 0.00
N GLY A 122 10.34 15.24 0.65
CA GLY A 122 9.09 14.53 0.97
C GLY A 122 8.32 13.99 -0.23
N ASP A 123 8.90 13.01 -0.92
CA ASP A 123 8.18 12.17 -1.89
C ASP A 123 7.18 11.25 -1.18
N GLY A 124 7.07 11.34 0.14
CA GLY A 124 6.02 10.74 0.91
C GLY A 124 4.80 11.66 0.98
N LEU A 125 3.61 11.08 0.89
CA LEU A 125 2.40 11.78 1.25
C LEU A 125 2.51 12.21 2.70
N SER A 126 2.76 13.50 2.95
CA SER A 126 2.63 14.10 4.28
C SER A 126 1.34 14.90 4.32
N MET A 127 0.66 14.88 5.46
CA MET A 127 -0.62 15.56 5.59
C MET A 127 -0.70 16.27 6.95
N LYS A 128 -0.91 17.57 6.90
CA LYS A 128 -1.28 18.37 8.07
C LYS A 128 -2.80 18.57 8.03
N MET A 129 -3.49 18.22 9.09
CA MET A 129 -4.95 18.20 9.15
C MET A 129 -5.46 19.10 10.27
N LEU A 130 -6.52 19.86 9.95
CA LEU A 130 -7.34 20.63 10.88
C LEU A 130 -8.79 20.11 10.83
N LYS A 131 -9.47 20.08 11.95
CA LYS A 131 -10.87 19.68 12.03
C LYS A 131 -11.63 20.53 13.04
N GLY A 132 -12.91 20.80 12.78
CA GLY A 132 -13.75 21.60 13.66
C GLY A 132 -15.11 21.94 13.08
N ALA A 133 -15.84 22.80 13.75
CA ALA A 133 -17.09 23.32 13.26
C ALA A 133 -16.93 24.03 11.92
N SER A 134 -17.88 23.81 11.00
CA SER A 134 -17.87 24.46 9.70
C SER A 134 -18.31 25.92 9.81
N VAL A 135 -17.50 26.84 9.30
CA VAL A 135 -17.91 28.26 9.16
C VAL A 135 -18.87 28.48 8.01
N CYS A 136 -18.95 27.56 7.06
CA CYS A 136 -19.76 27.70 5.83
C CYS A 136 -21.13 27.02 5.92
N VAL A 137 -21.34 26.15 6.92
CA VAL A 137 -22.59 25.39 7.10
C VAL A 137 -22.97 25.46 8.56
N ALA A 138 -24.08 26.11 8.88
CA ALA A 138 -24.58 26.21 10.23
C ALA A 138 -24.84 24.80 10.82
N GLY A 139 -24.24 24.51 11.96
CA GLY A 139 -24.28 23.19 12.59
C GLY A 139 -23.46 22.10 11.91
N GLY A 140 -22.76 22.42 10.81
CA GLY A 140 -21.93 21.47 10.08
C GLY A 140 -20.52 21.30 10.64
N TYR A 141 -19.80 20.34 10.07
CA TYR A 141 -18.43 20.01 10.45
C TYR A 141 -17.49 20.06 9.22
N SER A 142 -16.31 20.61 9.42
CA SER A 142 -15.29 20.73 8.36
C SER A 142 -14.02 20.01 8.75
N MET A 143 -13.37 19.42 7.74
CA MET A 143 -12.02 18.90 7.84
C MET A 143 -11.20 19.48 6.70
N GLU A 144 -10.03 20.00 7.01
CA GLU A 144 -9.11 20.55 6.04
C GLU A 144 -7.74 19.90 6.21
N ALA A 145 -7.09 19.62 5.11
CA ALA A 145 -5.74 19.10 5.11
C ALA A 145 -4.93 19.69 3.95
N VAL A 146 -3.65 19.82 4.18
CA VAL A 146 -2.67 20.07 3.13
C VAL A 146 -1.82 18.81 2.99
N ALA A 147 -1.96 18.16 1.84
CA ALA A 147 -1.18 16.99 1.50
C ALA A 147 -0.02 17.43 0.60
N THR A 148 1.21 17.12 1.02
CA THR A 148 2.35 17.20 0.11
C THR A 148 2.33 15.92 -0.71
N VAL A 149 1.95 16.04 -1.98
CA VAL A 149 1.81 14.92 -2.91
C VAL A 149 2.93 15.04 -3.94
N PRO A 150 3.72 13.98 -4.18
CA PRO A 150 4.63 13.95 -5.30
C PRO A 150 3.83 14.09 -6.60
N ARG A 151 4.04 15.14 -7.34
CA ARG A 151 3.35 15.34 -8.62
C ARG A 151 4.04 14.53 -9.72
N ASN A 152 3.73 13.26 -9.78
CA ASN A 152 4.22 12.39 -10.85
C ASN A 152 3.24 12.26 -12.02
N ARG A 153 2.03 12.86 -11.90
CA ARG A 153 0.94 12.71 -12.87
C ARG A 153 0.11 13.99 -12.98
N ASP A 154 -0.58 14.11 -14.09
CA ASP A 154 -1.61 15.12 -14.31
C ASP A 154 -2.74 14.94 -13.28
N PHE A 155 -3.23 16.04 -12.72
CA PHE A 155 -4.30 16.04 -11.73
C PHE A 155 -5.62 15.41 -12.24
N SER A 156 -5.78 15.24 -13.55
CA SER A 156 -6.92 14.53 -14.15
C SER A 156 -7.08 13.08 -13.64
N TYR A 157 -6.00 12.43 -13.20
CA TYR A 157 -6.06 11.09 -12.59
C TYR A 157 -6.77 11.09 -11.23
N VAL A 158 -6.74 12.22 -10.53
CA VAL A 158 -7.47 12.40 -9.28
C VAL A 158 -8.98 12.44 -9.54
N GLU A 159 -9.41 13.08 -10.63
CA GLU A 159 -10.81 13.07 -11.08
C GLU A 159 -11.33 11.65 -11.23
N ASP A 160 -10.64 10.82 -12.01
CA ASP A 160 -11.03 9.43 -12.25
C ASP A 160 -11.08 8.63 -10.93
N SER A 161 -10.11 8.82 -10.04
CA SER A 161 -10.11 8.15 -8.76
C SER A 161 -11.27 8.59 -7.87
N LEU A 162 -11.61 9.89 -7.86
CA LEU A 162 -12.72 10.43 -7.09
C LEU A 162 -14.10 9.97 -7.59
N ARG A 163 -14.24 9.63 -8.88
CA ARG A 163 -15.48 9.01 -9.43
C ARG A 163 -15.84 7.71 -8.72
N THR A 164 -14.86 7.00 -8.15
CA THR A 164 -15.14 5.83 -7.30
C THR A 164 -15.71 6.20 -5.93
N VAL A 165 -15.70 7.47 -5.56
CA VAL A 165 -16.21 7.98 -4.28
C VAL A 165 -17.60 8.57 -4.41
N GLY A 166 -17.87 9.30 -5.50
CA GLY A 166 -19.16 9.95 -5.70
C GLY A 166 -19.22 10.74 -7.02
N GLU A 167 -20.22 11.60 -7.13
CA GLU A 167 -20.38 12.51 -8.25
C GLU A 167 -19.24 13.55 -8.27
N VAL A 168 -18.53 13.66 -9.38
CA VAL A 168 -17.35 14.53 -9.52
C VAL A 168 -17.60 15.60 -10.56
N LYS A 169 -17.22 16.84 -10.21
CA LYS A 169 -17.04 17.96 -11.14
C LYS A 169 -15.58 18.38 -11.10
N TYR A 170 -14.92 18.37 -12.23
CA TYR A 170 -13.49 18.71 -12.36
C TYR A 170 -13.31 19.92 -13.28
N SER A 171 -12.46 20.86 -12.87
CA SER A 171 -12.00 21.98 -13.68
C SER A 171 -10.50 21.84 -13.93
N PRO A 172 -10.08 21.51 -15.16
CA PRO A 172 -8.65 21.37 -15.47
C PRO A 172 -7.90 22.71 -15.39
N GLU A 173 -8.55 23.83 -15.71
CA GLU A 173 -7.94 25.16 -15.68
C GLU A 173 -7.50 25.58 -14.27
N PHE A 174 -8.29 25.21 -13.26
CA PHE A 174 -8.00 25.54 -11.86
C PHE A 174 -7.41 24.37 -11.09
N GLU A 175 -7.26 23.21 -11.70
CA GLU A 175 -6.89 21.96 -11.04
C GLU A 175 -7.72 21.70 -9.77
N ILE A 176 -9.04 21.87 -9.85
CA ILE A 176 -9.96 21.67 -8.73
C ILE A 176 -10.93 20.54 -9.05
N ALA A 177 -10.98 19.54 -8.17
CA ALA A 177 -11.98 18.50 -8.20
C ALA A 177 -12.97 18.65 -7.03
N LEU A 178 -14.25 18.69 -7.36
CA LEU A 178 -15.35 18.71 -6.38
C LEU A 178 -16.01 17.34 -6.41
N VAL A 179 -16.14 16.70 -5.27
CA VAL A 179 -16.86 15.43 -5.13
C VAL A 179 -18.01 15.57 -4.14
N ARG A 180 -19.17 15.05 -4.54
CA ARG A 180 -20.37 15.02 -3.71
C ARG A 180 -20.79 13.58 -3.44
N THR A 181 -21.18 13.33 -2.20
CA THR A 181 -21.75 12.06 -1.74
C THR A 181 -22.92 12.33 -0.80
N LYS A 182 -23.61 11.29 -0.38
CA LYS A 182 -24.61 11.39 0.69
C LYS A 182 -24.04 11.80 2.06
N TYR A 183 -22.71 11.66 2.25
CA TYR A 183 -22.04 12.02 3.50
C TYR A 183 -21.59 13.48 3.55
N GLY A 184 -21.40 14.13 2.40
CA GLY A 184 -20.93 15.51 2.35
C GLY A 184 -20.26 15.84 1.02
N ARG A 185 -19.46 16.89 1.05
CA ARG A 185 -18.71 17.41 -0.12
C ARG A 185 -17.24 17.46 0.20
N ALA A 186 -16.39 17.12 -0.78
CA ALA A 186 -14.97 17.37 -0.70
C ALA A 186 -14.51 18.21 -1.89
N ARG A 187 -13.50 19.03 -1.66
CA ARG A 187 -12.77 19.80 -2.67
C ARG A 187 -11.31 19.37 -2.58
N LEU A 188 -10.74 19.05 -3.71
CA LEU A 188 -9.33 18.71 -3.82
C LEU A 188 -8.70 19.67 -4.82
N PHE A 189 -7.58 20.24 -4.45
CA PHE A 189 -6.85 21.22 -5.25
C PHE A 189 -5.54 20.62 -5.74
N GLY A 190 -5.13 20.95 -6.94
CA GLY A 190 -3.86 20.50 -7.50
C GLY A 190 -2.65 20.80 -6.62
N GLY A 191 -2.71 21.83 -5.78
CA GLY A 191 -1.70 22.14 -4.76
C GLY A 191 -1.65 21.19 -3.56
N GLY A 192 -2.51 20.13 -3.53
CA GLY A 192 -2.55 19.15 -2.44
C GLY A 192 -3.50 19.51 -1.28
N GLN A 193 -4.21 20.62 -1.37
CA GLN A 193 -5.21 20.98 -0.36
C GLN A 193 -6.47 20.13 -0.53
N VAL A 194 -6.96 19.59 0.58
CA VAL A 194 -8.22 18.83 0.68
C VAL A 194 -9.12 19.52 1.70
N SER A 195 -10.34 19.87 1.32
CA SER A 195 -11.35 20.46 2.20
C SER A 195 -12.62 19.64 2.12
N VAL A 196 -13.14 19.23 3.26
CA VAL A 196 -14.37 18.45 3.39
C VAL A 196 -15.37 19.19 4.27
N THR A 197 -16.64 19.15 3.87
CA THR A 197 -17.76 19.70 4.67
C THR A 197 -18.90 18.71 4.70
N ALA A 198 -19.44 18.44 5.89
CA ALA A 198 -20.54 17.52 6.11
C ALA A 198 -21.48 18.04 7.23
N ALA A 199 -22.59 17.36 7.43
CA ALA A 199 -23.56 17.73 8.46
C ALA A 199 -23.04 17.43 9.89
N ASP A 200 -22.20 16.43 10.05
CA ASP A 200 -21.66 15.97 11.34
C ASP A 200 -20.22 15.49 11.21
N ALA A 201 -19.54 15.31 12.35
CA ALA A 201 -18.15 14.92 12.42
C ALA A 201 -17.89 13.53 11.79
N GLN A 202 -18.77 12.57 12.02
CA GLN A 202 -18.60 11.20 11.50
C GLN A 202 -18.72 11.16 9.97
N SER A 203 -19.68 11.90 9.43
CA SER A 203 -19.86 12.04 7.98
C SER A 203 -18.66 12.76 7.33
N ALA A 204 -18.12 13.79 8.00
CA ALA A 204 -16.93 14.50 7.54
C ALA A 204 -15.70 13.57 7.54
N GLU A 205 -15.48 12.81 8.59
CA GLU A 205 -14.38 11.85 8.67
C GLU A 205 -14.47 10.76 7.58
N ARG A 206 -15.66 10.20 7.38
CA ARG A 206 -15.90 9.21 6.29
C ARG A 206 -15.62 9.79 4.91
N MET A 207 -16.09 11.01 4.66
CA MET A 207 -15.90 11.69 3.39
C MET A 207 -14.41 12.03 3.17
N PHE A 208 -13.75 12.51 4.21
CA PHE A 208 -12.33 12.83 4.19
C PHE A 208 -11.48 11.58 3.89
N GLU A 209 -11.73 10.48 4.61
CA GLU A 209 -11.02 9.22 4.40
C GLU A 209 -11.17 8.71 2.96
N LYS A 210 -12.39 8.77 2.40
CA LYS A 210 -12.64 8.35 1.01
C LYS A 210 -11.92 9.26 0.01
N ALA A 211 -11.96 10.57 0.20
CA ALA A 211 -11.31 11.54 -0.68
C ALA A 211 -9.78 11.38 -0.66
N VAL A 212 -9.19 11.23 0.53
CA VAL A 212 -7.75 11.01 0.69
C VAL A 212 -7.31 9.66 0.10
N LYS A 213 -8.07 8.59 0.32
CA LYS A 213 -7.78 7.28 -0.31
C LYS A 213 -7.82 7.36 -1.84
N ALA A 214 -8.74 8.16 -2.39
CA ALA A 214 -8.81 8.36 -3.84
C ALA A 214 -7.60 9.16 -4.35
N LEU A 215 -7.16 10.20 -3.65
CA LEU A 215 -5.95 10.95 -3.95
C LEU A 215 -4.72 10.06 -3.93
N ILE A 216 -4.51 9.33 -2.84
CA ILE A 216 -3.38 8.39 -2.70
C ILE A 216 -3.39 7.34 -3.82
N ARG A 217 -4.57 6.80 -4.16
CA ARG A 217 -4.71 5.82 -5.25
C ARG A 217 -4.32 6.40 -6.60
N ALA A 218 -4.68 7.64 -6.87
CA ALA A 218 -4.31 8.32 -8.12
C ALA A 218 -2.79 8.50 -8.22
N GLU A 219 -2.18 9.02 -7.17
CA GLU A 219 -0.74 9.34 -7.14
C GLU A 219 0.16 8.10 -7.13
N LEU A 220 -0.20 7.09 -6.35
CA LEU A 220 0.58 5.86 -6.21
C LEU A 220 0.18 4.75 -7.21
N CYS A 221 -0.61 5.07 -8.22
CA CYS A 221 -1.08 4.09 -9.18
C CYS A 221 0.07 3.53 -10.03
N THR A 222 0.34 2.23 -9.87
CA THR A 222 1.34 1.49 -10.65
C THR A 222 0.78 0.84 -11.92
N SER A 223 -0.48 1.10 -12.25
CA SER A 223 -1.18 0.49 -13.39
C SER A 223 -1.29 -1.05 -13.33
N CYS A 224 -1.21 -1.65 -12.14
CA CYS A 224 -1.23 -3.12 -11.95
C CYS A 224 -2.55 -3.81 -12.34
N GLY A 225 -3.63 -3.06 -12.53
CA GLY A 225 -4.92 -3.58 -13.00
C GLY A 225 -5.77 -4.31 -11.95
N ILE A 226 -5.37 -4.40 -10.70
CA ILE A 226 -6.14 -5.07 -9.63
C ILE A 226 -7.53 -4.45 -9.51
N CYS A 227 -7.62 -3.11 -9.45
CA CYS A 227 -8.90 -2.40 -9.34
C CYS A 227 -9.83 -2.67 -10.55
N ALA A 228 -9.27 -2.80 -11.75
CA ALA A 228 -10.05 -3.11 -12.96
C ALA A 228 -10.61 -4.55 -12.92
N ARG A 229 -9.80 -5.51 -12.49
CA ARG A 229 -10.24 -6.91 -12.34
C ARG A 229 -11.27 -7.09 -11.22
N SER A 230 -11.15 -6.31 -10.14
CA SER A 230 -12.05 -6.39 -8.98
C SER A 230 -13.33 -5.58 -9.14
N CYS A 231 -13.48 -4.77 -10.19
CA CYS A 231 -14.66 -3.94 -10.39
C CYS A 231 -15.84 -4.79 -10.88
N PRO A 232 -16.93 -4.94 -10.10
CA PRO A 232 -18.07 -5.76 -10.49
C PRO A 232 -18.82 -5.19 -11.72
N HIS A 233 -18.77 -3.87 -11.88
CA HIS A 233 -19.42 -3.16 -12.99
C HIS A 233 -18.51 -2.96 -14.22
N LYS A 234 -17.26 -3.46 -14.17
CA LYS A 234 -16.25 -3.27 -15.23
C LYS A 234 -16.06 -1.81 -15.66
N ALA A 235 -16.33 -0.89 -14.72
CA ALA A 235 -16.24 0.55 -14.95
C ALA A 235 -14.79 1.06 -14.93
N ILE A 236 -13.81 0.24 -14.54
CA ILE A 236 -12.41 0.65 -14.40
C ILE A 236 -11.58 0.04 -15.52
N ARG A 237 -10.81 0.88 -16.20
CA ARG A 237 -9.82 0.51 -17.21
C ARG A 237 -8.45 1.04 -16.84
N ILE A 238 -7.38 0.42 -17.34
CA ILE A 238 -6.01 0.88 -17.14
C ILE A 238 -5.48 1.44 -18.47
N LYS A 239 -5.22 2.74 -18.49
CA LYS A 239 -4.63 3.44 -19.62
C LYS A 239 -3.66 4.50 -19.10
N GLY A 240 -2.38 4.11 -18.90
CA GLY A 240 -1.37 4.95 -18.26
C GLY A 240 -1.64 5.25 -16.77
N GLY A 241 -2.66 4.65 -16.18
CA GLY A 241 -3.19 4.80 -14.84
C GLY A 241 -4.62 4.28 -14.79
N MET A 242 -5.26 4.38 -13.63
CA MET A 242 -6.66 4.02 -13.46
C MET A 242 -7.55 5.07 -14.15
N ARG A 243 -8.47 4.60 -15.01
CA ARG A 243 -9.51 5.41 -15.64
C ARG A 243 -10.86 4.83 -15.28
N VAL A 244 -11.83 5.70 -15.01
CA VAL A 244 -13.17 5.32 -14.58
C VAL A 244 -14.21 5.79 -15.59
N ASP A 245 -14.98 4.86 -16.11
CA ASP A 245 -16.11 5.16 -16.98
C ASP A 245 -17.32 5.53 -16.12
N PRO A 246 -17.76 6.82 -16.17
CA PRO A 246 -18.84 7.31 -15.32
C PRO A 246 -20.20 6.66 -15.65
N ALA A 247 -20.37 6.13 -16.85
CA ALA A 247 -21.62 5.50 -17.27
C ALA A 247 -21.86 4.16 -16.55
N PHE A 248 -20.80 3.49 -16.12
CA PHE A 248 -20.84 2.19 -15.44
C PHE A 248 -20.47 2.25 -13.96
N CYS A 249 -19.93 3.38 -13.49
CA CYS A 249 -19.48 3.50 -12.10
C CYS A 249 -20.65 3.83 -11.16
N THR A 250 -20.90 2.97 -10.18
CA THR A 250 -21.93 3.16 -9.14
C THR A 250 -21.37 3.70 -7.84
N SER A 251 -20.07 4.04 -7.75
CA SER A 251 -19.39 4.51 -6.52
C SER A 251 -19.57 3.55 -5.33
N CYS A 252 -19.55 2.25 -5.60
CA CYS A 252 -19.72 1.17 -4.62
C CYS A 252 -18.55 1.04 -3.61
#